data_379dc8b861a64fbac391dc7173d6e302
#
_entry.id   379dc8b861a64fbac391dc7173d6e302
#
_cell.length_a   1.000
_cell.length_b   1.000
_cell.length_c   1.000
_cell.angle_alpha   90.00
_cell.angle_beta   90.00
_cell.angle_gamma   90.00
#
_symmetry.space_group_name_H-M   'P 1'
#
loop_
_entity.id
_entity.type
_entity.pdbx_description
1 polymer ?
#
loop_
_entity_poly.entity_id
_entity_poly.type
_entity_poly.pdbx_seq_one_letter_code
_entity_poly.pdbx_strand_id
1 'polypeptide(L)'
;MSERVLMKGNEALAEAAIRAGCRHFFGYPITPQTELAAYMSKVMPKIGGTYLQAESEIAAVNMVLGAASAGVRAMTSSSSPGISLKTEGISYMAGSDLPAVIINVQRGGPGLGGIQPSQSDYWQATRAPGHGDLHILVFAPSSVQEMVDLVGRAFDKADEYRMPAMILADGMLGQMMEPVEIGEGSGGSGGEKTRAACGHNGGRKHNIVNSLYLQAADLERLVRERFARYAVIEEKEPMSESYMVDDAEYVVVAYGASARVAKAAVREAREQGIKAGLIRPITLWPFPKQAMRDAAEHAKAFLCVEMSMGQMIDDVKLAIDCSRPVEFFGRTGGIIPTPAEVLENIKKLAGGEK
;
A
#
# COMPACT_ATOMS: atom_id res chain seq x y z
N MET A 1 28.32 -5.50 8.99
CA MET A 1 27.51 -4.26 8.87
C MET A 1 26.99 -4.24 7.45
N SER A 2 25.68 -4.24 7.26
CA SER A 2 25.09 -4.09 5.92
C SER A 2 25.52 -2.74 5.35
N GLU A 3 25.93 -2.75 4.09
CA GLU A 3 26.36 -1.53 3.40
C GLU A 3 25.11 -0.68 3.11
N ARG A 4 25.12 0.59 3.52
CA ARG A 4 24.08 1.55 3.17
C ARG A 4 24.34 2.11 1.79
N VAL A 5 23.33 2.01 0.93
CA VAL A 5 23.36 2.52 -0.44
C VAL A 5 22.39 3.68 -0.57
N LEU A 6 22.83 4.78 -1.17
CA LEU A 6 21.95 5.91 -1.49
C LEU A 6 21.10 5.57 -2.71
N MET A 7 19.77 5.49 -2.54
CA MET A 7 18.84 5.13 -3.61
C MET A 7 17.63 6.06 -3.67
N LYS A 8 17.09 6.25 -4.87
CA LYS A 8 15.75 6.81 -5.03
C LYS A 8 14.69 5.82 -4.58
N GLY A 9 13.56 6.30 -4.05
CA GLY A 9 12.46 5.44 -3.62
C GLY A 9 11.96 4.48 -4.70
N ASN A 10 11.79 4.96 -5.94
CA ASN A 10 11.39 4.11 -7.07
C ASN A 10 12.40 3.00 -7.37
N GLU A 11 13.69 3.28 -7.28
CA GLU A 11 14.76 2.28 -7.50
C GLU A 11 14.83 1.30 -6.33
N ALA A 12 14.65 1.78 -5.10
CA ALA A 12 14.63 0.97 -3.89
C ALA A 12 13.46 -0.03 -3.89
N LEU A 13 12.27 0.38 -4.34
CA LEU A 13 11.12 -0.52 -4.55
C LEU A 13 11.45 -1.65 -5.52
N ALA A 14 12.14 -1.34 -6.63
CA ALA A 14 12.54 -2.32 -7.63
C ALA A 14 13.57 -3.31 -7.09
N GLU A 15 14.64 -2.83 -6.46
CA GLU A 15 15.66 -3.69 -5.87
C GLU A 15 15.11 -4.57 -4.76
N ALA A 16 14.25 -4.01 -3.88
CA ALA A 16 13.59 -4.78 -2.83
C ALA A 16 12.74 -5.92 -3.39
N ALA A 17 12.00 -5.69 -4.48
CA ALA A 17 11.23 -6.74 -5.14
C ALA A 17 12.13 -7.85 -5.69
N ILE A 18 13.26 -7.50 -6.29
CA ILE A 18 14.26 -8.46 -6.77
C ILE A 18 14.81 -9.29 -5.61
N ARG A 19 15.15 -8.67 -4.48
CA ARG A 19 15.62 -9.33 -3.25
C ARG A 19 14.55 -10.21 -2.63
N ALA A 20 13.29 -9.82 -2.72
CA ALA A 20 12.15 -10.63 -2.31
C ALA A 20 11.86 -11.81 -3.26
N GLY A 21 12.72 -12.08 -4.25
CA GLY A 21 12.57 -13.21 -5.17
C GLY A 21 11.62 -12.97 -6.34
N CYS A 22 11.19 -11.73 -6.59
CA CYS A 22 10.47 -11.40 -7.81
C CYS A 22 11.39 -11.54 -9.03
N ARG A 23 10.97 -12.32 -10.01
CA ARG A 23 11.70 -12.54 -11.26
C ARG A 23 10.87 -12.21 -12.51
N HIS A 24 9.64 -11.70 -12.30
CA HIS A 24 8.72 -11.40 -13.38
C HIS A 24 8.09 -10.03 -13.15
N PHE A 25 8.44 -9.08 -14.02
CA PHE A 25 7.89 -7.73 -14.02
C PHE A 25 7.20 -7.46 -15.35
N PHE A 26 5.94 -7.04 -15.29
CA PHE A 26 5.16 -6.61 -16.44
C PHE A 26 4.58 -5.23 -16.17
N GLY A 27 4.90 -4.27 -17.00
CA GLY A 27 4.52 -2.89 -16.75
C GLY A 27 4.26 -2.09 -18.02
N TYR A 28 3.69 -0.91 -17.83
CA TYR A 28 3.54 0.12 -18.86
C TYR A 28 4.10 1.43 -18.30
N PRO A 29 4.87 2.21 -19.08
CA PRO A 29 5.51 3.42 -18.57
C PRO A 29 4.50 4.50 -18.22
N ILE A 30 4.61 5.03 -17.01
CA ILE A 30 3.81 6.13 -16.49
C ILE A 30 4.59 6.91 -15.42
N THR A 31 4.50 8.26 -15.43
CA THR A 31 5.07 9.12 -14.39
C THR A 31 4.15 9.13 -13.16
N PRO A 32 4.68 9.09 -11.89
CA PRO A 32 6.07 9.28 -11.50
C PRO A 32 6.84 7.99 -11.13
N GLN A 33 6.43 6.80 -11.60
CA GLN A 33 7.10 5.54 -11.28
C GLN A 33 8.15 5.09 -12.33
N THR A 34 8.52 5.95 -13.25
CA THR A 34 9.36 5.61 -14.42
C THR A 34 10.69 4.97 -14.04
N GLU A 35 11.36 5.43 -12.98
CA GLU A 35 12.65 4.90 -12.53
C GLU A 35 12.54 3.45 -12.03
N LEU A 36 11.39 3.05 -11.45
CA LEU A 36 11.16 1.66 -11.05
C LEU A 36 11.19 0.74 -12.27
N ALA A 37 10.41 1.07 -13.31
CA ALA A 37 10.38 0.28 -14.55
C ALA A 37 11.75 0.28 -15.26
N ALA A 38 12.45 1.43 -15.29
CA ALA A 38 13.79 1.54 -15.85
C ALA A 38 14.81 0.66 -15.09
N TYR A 39 14.75 0.63 -13.76
CA TYR A 39 15.58 -0.23 -12.94
C TYR A 39 15.32 -1.72 -13.25
N MET A 40 14.06 -2.12 -13.29
CA MET A 40 13.65 -3.49 -13.63
C MET A 40 14.13 -3.89 -15.02
N SER A 41 14.03 -3.01 -16.02
CA SER A 41 14.50 -3.30 -17.40
C SER A 41 16.00 -3.52 -17.47
N LYS A 42 16.76 -2.83 -16.63
CA LYS A 42 18.22 -2.93 -16.57
C LYS A 42 18.70 -4.19 -15.84
N VAL A 43 18.01 -4.59 -14.79
CA VAL A 43 18.48 -5.64 -13.86
C VAL A 43 17.90 -7.01 -14.19
N MET A 44 16.60 -7.12 -14.49
CA MET A 44 15.93 -8.42 -14.74
C MET A 44 16.64 -9.30 -15.76
N PRO A 45 17.04 -8.82 -16.95
CA PRO A 45 17.75 -9.65 -17.93
C PRO A 45 19.08 -10.20 -17.41
N LYS A 46 19.77 -9.48 -16.51
CA LYS A 46 21.08 -9.87 -15.97
C LYS A 46 20.99 -10.99 -14.92
N ILE A 47 19.84 -11.14 -14.29
CA ILE A 47 19.59 -12.13 -13.24
C ILE A 47 18.70 -13.30 -13.72
N GLY A 48 18.49 -13.42 -15.04
CA GLY A 48 17.62 -14.45 -15.61
C GLY A 48 16.13 -14.23 -15.34
N GLY A 49 15.73 -13.02 -14.98
CA GLY A 49 14.35 -12.63 -14.79
C GLY A 49 13.71 -12.11 -16.07
N THR A 50 12.40 -11.93 -16.05
CA THR A 50 11.60 -11.42 -17.16
C THR A 50 11.22 -9.96 -16.88
N TYR A 51 11.58 -9.08 -17.79
CA TYR A 51 11.02 -7.74 -17.92
C TYR A 51 10.27 -7.64 -19.22
N LEU A 52 9.03 -7.20 -19.19
CA LEU A 52 8.27 -6.94 -20.41
C LEU A 52 7.48 -5.63 -20.25
N GLN A 53 7.68 -4.73 -21.19
CA GLN A 53 6.85 -3.54 -21.35
C GLN A 53 5.66 -3.94 -22.24
N ALA A 54 4.47 -3.99 -21.64
CA ALA A 54 3.23 -4.27 -22.33
C ALA A 54 2.76 -3.06 -23.14
N GLU A 55 1.80 -3.27 -24.03
CA GLU A 55 1.19 -2.19 -24.83
C GLU A 55 0.18 -1.35 -24.01
N SER A 56 -0.22 -1.82 -22.83
CA SER A 56 -1.16 -1.12 -21.93
C SER A 56 -1.07 -1.65 -20.51
N GLU A 57 -1.64 -0.91 -19.55
CA GLU A 57 -1.79 -1.36 -18.16
C GLU A 57 -2.70 -2.60 -18.05
N ILE A 58 -3.71 -2.70 -18.91
CA ILE A 58 -4.61 -3.86 -18.97
C ILE A 58 -3.83 -5.13 -19.37
N ALA A 59 -3.01 -5.04 -20.39
CA ALA A 59 -2.16 -6.16 -20.80
C ALA A 59 -1.15 -6.53 -19.70
N ALA A 60 -0.50 -5.53 -19.08
CA ALA A 60 0.46 -5.76 -18.01
C ALA A 60 -0.13 -6.51 -16.82
N VAL A 61 -1.33 -6.14 -16.33
CA VAL A 61 -1.96 -6.82 -15.20
C VAL A 61 -2.39 -8.24 -15.54
N ASN A 62 -2.83 -8.50 -16.78
CA ASN A 62 -3.17 -9.85 -17.24
C ASN A 62 -1.94 -10.75 -17.38
N MET A 63 -0.79 -10.19 -17.77
CA MET A 63 0.49 -10.92 -17.75
C MET A 63 0.92 -11.29 -16.32
N VAL A 64 0.73 -10.38 -15.35
CA VAL A 64 0.96 -10.68 -13.91
C VAL A 64 0.04 -11.80 -13.45
N LEU A 65 -1.26 -11.77 -13.80
CA LEU A 65 -2.21 -12.81 -13.48
C LEU A 65 -1.76 -14.17 -14.03
N GLY A 66 -1.31 -14.21 -15.28
CA GLY A 66 -0.78 -15.42 -15.92
C GLY A 66 0.46 -15.97 -15.19
N ALA A 67 1.41 -15.10 -14.87
CA ALA A 67 2.62 -15.47 -14.13
C ALA A 67 2.31 -15.96 -12.70
N ALA A 68 1.43 -15.27 -11.99
CA ALA A 68 0.97 -15.69 -10.65
C ALA A 68 0.25 -17.04 -10.69
N SER A 69 -0.54 -17.30 -11.74
CA SER A 69 -1.18 -18.60 -12.00
C SER A 69 -0.16 -19.72 -12.18
N ALA A 70 0.97 -19.44 -12.83
CA ALA A 70 2.08 -20.37 -12.97
C ALA A 70 2.90 -20.57 -11.66
N GLY A 71 2.57 -19.84 -10.59
CA GLY A 71 3.16 -20.01 -9.27
C GLY A 71 4.44 -19.19 -9.02
N VAL A 72 4.79 -18.26 -9.88
CA VAL A 72 5.98 -17.42 -9.70
C VAL A 72 5.63 -16.10 -9.00
N ARG A 73 6.58 -15.49 -8.30
CA ARG A 73 6.44 -14.12 -7.80
C ARG A 73 6.51 -13.16 -8.97
N ALA A 74 5.43 -12.44 -9.18
CA ALA A 74 5.29 -11.44 -10.24
C ALA A 74 4.77 -10.13 -9.68
N MET A 75 5.12 -9.03 -10.34
CA MET A 75 4.66 -7.71 -9.98
C MET A 75 4.38 -6.81 -11.18
N THR A 76 3.60 -5.79 -10.92
CA THR A 76 3.44 -4.63 -11.80
C THR A 76 3.56 -3.35 -10.99
N SER A 77 3.91 -2.26 -11.65
CA SER A 77 3.84 -0.92 -11.09
C SER A 77 3.05 0.00 -12.00
N SER A 78 2.46 1.03 -11.42
CA SER A 78 1.76 2.08 -12.16
C SER A 78 1.59 3.32 -11.28
N SER A 79 0.79 4.26 -11.77
CA SER A 79 0.36 5.46 -11.06
C SER A 79 -1.13 5.65 -11.31
N SER A 80 -1.84 6.14 -10.35
CA SER A 80 -3.27 6.51 -10.31
C SER A 80 -4.15 6.14 -11.51
N PRO A 81 -4.09 6.83 -12.67
CA PRO A 81 -4.95 6.46 -13.82
C PRO A 81 -4.61 5.08 -14.40
N GLY A 82 -3.34 4.66 -14.34
CA GLY A 82 -2.95 3.34 -14.80
C GLY A 82 -3.39 2.23 -13.83
N ILE A 83 -3.49 2.51 -12.53
CA ILE A 83 -4.10 1.58 -11.57
C ILE A 83 -5.60 1.40 -11.87
N SER A 84 -6.31 2.46 -12.26
CA SER A 84 -7.70 2.37 -12.67
C SER A 84 -7.90 1.37 -13.82
N LEU A 85 -6.96 1.29 -14.78
CA LEU A 85 -7.00 0.31 -15.87
C LEU A 85 -6.65 -1.12 -15.42
N LYS A 86 -6.06 -1.30 -14.25
CA LYS A 86 -5.68 -2.61 -13.70
C LYS A 86 -6.74 -3.22 -12.76
N THR A 87 -7.77 -2.48 -12.38
CA THR A 87 -8.75 -2.90 -11.35
C THR A 87 -9.47 -4.19 -11.70
N GLU A 88 -9.82 -4.44 -12.97
CA GLU A 88 -10.41 -5.70 -13.40
C GLU A 88 -9.45 -6.88 -13.15
N GLY A 89 -8.20 -6.76 -13.58
CA GLY A 89 -7.19 -7.81 -13.37
C GLY A 89 -6.89 -8.05 -11.89
N ILE A 90 -6.92 -7.02 -11.06
CA ILE A 90 -6.79 -7.15 -9.60
C ILE A 90 -7.97 -7.95 -9.03
N SER A 91 -9.19 -7.66 -9.48
CA SER A 91 -10.38 -8.43 -9.11
C SER A 91 -10.26 -9.90 -9.52
N TYR A 92 -9.79 -10.18 -10.73
CA TYR A 92 -9.58 -11.55 -11.21
C TYR A 92 -8.52 -12.30 -10.42
N MET A 93 -7.42 -11.64 -10.04
CA MET A 93 -6.41 -12.24 -9.15
C MET A 93 -6.99 -12.55 -7.77
N ALA A 94 -7.75 -11.64 -7.17
CA ALA A 94 -8.43 -11.87 -5.90
C ALA A 94 -9.46 -13.00 -6.01
N GLY A 95 -10.25 -13.03 -7.10
CA GLY A 95 -11.23 -14.06 -7.37
C GLY A 95 -10.65 -15.46 -7.60
N SER A 96 -9.40 -15.52 -8.07
CA SER A 96 -8.65 -16.77 -8.31
C SER A 96 -7.70 -17.13 -7.17
N ASP A 97 -7.70 -16.40 -6.06
CA ASP A 97 -6.79 -16.56 -4.92
C ASP A 97 -5.30 -16.55 -5.35
N LEU A 98 -4.92 -15.60 -6.19
CA LEU A 98 -3.57 -15.44 -6.73
C LEU A 98 -2.80 -14.32 -6.04
N PRO A 99 -1.58 -14.60 -5.56
CA PRO A 99 -0.70 -13.59 -4.99
C PRO A 99 0.01 -12.80 -6.09
N ALA A 100 0.05 -11.48 -5.94
CA ALA A 100 0.88 -10.58 -6.75
C ALA A 100 1.16 -9.31 -5.96
N VAL A 101 2.22 -8.58 -6.32
CA VAL A 101 2.49 -7.27 -5.76
C VAL A 101 2.24 -6.20 -6.81
N ILE A 102 1.45 -5.21 -6.43
CA ILE A 102 1.13 -4.03 -7.23
C ILE A 102 1.76 -2.82 -6.54
N ILE A 103 2.50 -2.01 -7.26
CA ILE A 103 3.04 -0.76 -6.73
C ILE A 103 2.29 0.40 -7.37
N ASN A 104 1.62 1.20 -6.54
CA ASN A 104 1.01 2.46 -6.95
C ASN A 104 1.83 3.63 -6.39
N VAL A 105 2.49 4.37 -7.28
CA VAL A 105 3.11 5.65 -6.95
C VAL A 105 2.12 6.75 -7.31
N GLN A 106 1.32 7.17 -6.32
CA GLN A 106 0.19 8.07 -6.51
C GLN A 106 0.59 9.43 -7.06
N ARG A 107 -0.28 9.96 -7.91
CA ARG A 107 -0.20 11.32 -8.46
C ARG A 107 -1.57 12.01 -8.43
N GLY A 108 -1.57 13.35 -8.55
CA GLY A 108 -2.80 14.14 -8.50
C GLY A 108 -3.77 13.83 -9.64
N GLY A 109 -5.03 13.62 -9.30
CA GLY A 109 -6.20 13.48 -10.16
C GLY A 109 -7.26 14.52 -9.80
N PRO A 110 -8.52 14.36 -10.28
CA PRO A 110 -9.04 13.34 -11.20
C PRO A 110 -8.64 13.52 -12.66
N GLY A 111 -8.98 12.52 -13.48
CA GLY A 111 -8.68 12.48 -14.90
C GLY A 111 -7.19 12.23 -15.15
N LEU A 112 -6.64 12.86 -16.20
CA LEU A 112 -5.20 12.79 -16.47
C LEU A 112 -4.38 13.44 -15.35
N GLY A 113 -4.94 14.47 -14.72
CA GLY A 113 -4.40 15.16 -13.55
C GLY A 113 -3.02 15.76 -13.75
N GLY A 114 -2.19 15.68 -12.72
CA GLY A 114 -0.80 16.10 -12.73
C GLY A 114 0.15 14.95 -12.42
N ILE A 115 1.46 15.24 -12.42
CA ILE A 115 2.50 14.25 -12.07
C ILE A 115 2.99 14.40 -10.61
N GLN A 116 2.45 15.38 -9.91
CA GLN A 116 2.82 15.73 -8.55
C GLN A 116 2.22 14.73 -7.52
N PRO A 117 2.81 14.60 -6.32
CA PRO A 117 2.37 13.63 -5.33
C PRO A 117 0.93 13.87 -4.87
N SER A 118 0.25 12.78 -4.53
CA SER A 118 -1.12 12.78 -4.01
C SER A 118 -1.36 11.58 -3.11
N GLN A 119 -2.44 11.60 -2.32
CA GLN A 119 -2.97 10.50 -1.54
C GLN A 119 -4.46 10.24 -1.86
N SER A 120 -4.89 10.63 -3.06
CA SER A 120 -6.29 10.54 -3.47
C SER A 120 -6.72 9.16 -4.01
N ASP A 121 -5.83 8.17 -4.02
CA ASP A 121 -6.15 6.79 -4.39
C ASP A 121 -6.43 5.89 -3.17
N TYR A 122 -6.58 6.47 -1.98
CA TYR A 122 -6.84 5.71 -0.76
C TYR A 122 -8.08 4.83 -0.89
N TRP A 123 -9.22 5.39 -1.32
CA TRP A 123 -10.44 4.60 -1.53
C TRP A 123 -10.30 3.59 -2.65
N GLN A 124 -9.61 3.93 -3.74
CA GLN A 124 -9.34 2.98 -4.81
C GLN A 124 -8.58 1.76 -4.28
N ALA A 125 -7.55 1.97 -3.46
CA ALA A 125 -6.73 0.89 -2.92
C ALA A 125 -7.46 0.08 -1.82
N THR A 126 -8.22 0.73 -0.94
CA THR A 126 -8.77 0.10 0.27
C THR A 126 -10.21 -0.38 0.12
N ARG A 127 -11.02 0.30 -0.71
CA ARG A 127 -12.47 0.04 -0.86
C ARG A 127 -12.87 -0.44 -2.25
N ALA A 128 -12.16 -0.01 -3.29
CA ALA A 128 -12.51 -0.31 -4.67
C ALA A 128 -11.29 -0.69 -5.55
N PRO A 129 -10.45 -1.66 -5.10
CA PRO A 129 -9.32 -2.12 -5.92
C PRO A 129 -9.76 -2.91 -7.16
N GLY A 130 -11.04 -3.21 -7.28
CA GLY A 130 -11.69 -3.91 -8.38
C GLY A 130 -13.19 -4.04 -8.09
N HIS A 131 -13.88 -4.92 -8.82
CA HIS A 131 -15.29 -5.22 -8.60
C HIS A 131 -15.48 -6.47 -7.74
N GLY A 132 -16.66 -6.61 -7.14
CA GLY A 132 -17.04 -7.72 -6.27
C GLY A 132 -16.60 -7.51 -4.81
N ASP A 133 -16.89 -8.53 -4.00
CA ASP A 133 -16.58 -8.54 -2.57
C ASP A 133 -15.11 -8.95 -2.37
N LEU A 134 -14.21 -7.97 -2.43
CA LEU A 134 -12.79 -8.23 -2.29
C LEU A 134 -12.08 -7.16 -1.46
N HIS A 135 -10.98 -7.58 -0.84
CA HIS A 135 -9.95 -6.73 -0.28
C HIS A 135 -8.59 -7.17 -0.79
N ILE A 136 -7.63 -6.27 -0.76
CA ILE A 136 -6.21 -6.54 -0.99
C ILE A 136 -5.42 -6.00 0.20
N LEU A 137 -4.23 -6.55 0.47
CA LEU A 137 -3.32 -5.96 1.45
C LEU A 137 -2.80 -4.63 0.91
N VAL A 138 -2.85 -3.56 1.72
CA VAL A 138 -2.38 -2.22 1.33
C VAL A 138 -1.40 -1.69 2.36
N PHE A 139 -0.16 -1.48 1.94
CA PHE A 139 0.93 -0.94 2.78
C PHE A 139 1.33 0.45 2.31
N ALA A 140 1.49 1.37 3.25
CA ALA A 140 1.85 2.76 3.00
C ALA A 140 3.18 3.13 3.67
N PRO A 141 4.30 3.04 2.96
CA PRO A 141 5.61 3.46 3.47
C PRO A 141 5.67 4.96 3.72
N SER A 142 6.50 5.40 4.68
CA SER A 142 6.80 6.81 4.94
C SER A 142 8.28 7.17 4.74
N SER A 143 9.11 6.21 4.37
CA SER A 143 10.53 6.40 4.06
C SER A 143 10.99 5.45 2.97
N VAL A 144 12.16 5.71 2.39
CA VAL A 144 12.73 4.82 1.37
C VAL A 144 13.13 3.47 2.00
N GLN A 145 13.59 3.46 3.28
CA GLN A 145 13.84 2.20 3.97
C GLN A 145 12.57 1.38 4.14
N GLU A 146 11.46 1.99 4.54
CA GLU A 146 10.18 1.27 4.64
C GLU A 146 9.67 0.76 3.28
N MET A 147 9.97 1.47 2.18
CA MET A 147 9.70 0.94 0.85
C MET A 147 10.40 -0.41 0.62
N VAL A 148 11.67 -0.52 1.04
CA VAL A 148 12.42 -1.78 0.94
C VAL A 148 11.78 -2.87 1.81
N ASP A 149 11.52 -2.56 3.08
CA ASP A 149 11.05 -3.53 4.07
C ASP A 149 9.63 -4.03 3.74
N LEU A 150 8.74 -3.12 3.36
CA LEU A 150 7.34 -3.44 3.08
C LEU A 150 7.14 -4.18 1.76
N VAL A 151 8.00 -4.01 0.75
CA VAL A 151 7.93 -4.80 -0.49
C VAL A 151 8.19 -6.27 -0.21
N GLY A 152 9.21 -6.60 0.59
CA GLY A 152 9.48 -7.97 1.02
C GLY A 152 8.27 -8.56 1.74
N ARG A 153 7.75 -7.83 2.74
CA ARG A 153 6.56 -8.23 3.48
C ARG A 153 5.33 -8.40 2.58
N ALA A 154 5.13 -7.53 1.60
CA ALA A 154 4.01 -7.61 0.67
C ALA A 154 4.03 -8.91 -0.15
N PHE A 155 5.20 -9.34 -0.65
CA PHE A 155 5.32 -10.62 -1.34
C PHE A 155 5.05 -11.81 -0.41
N ASP A 156 5.62 -11.80 0.78
CA ASP A 156 5.45 -12.90 1.73
C ASP A 156 3.98 -13.03 2.18
N LYS A 157 3.33 -11.92 2.51
CA LYS A 157 1.93 -11.92 2.94
C LYS A 157 0.95 -12.18 1.79
N ALA A 158 1.26 -11.72 0.57
CA ALA A 158 0.49 -12.09 -0.61
C ALA A 158 0.53 -13.60 -0.85
N ASP A 159 1.70 -14.24 -0.74
CA ASP A 159 1.85 -15.68 -0.87
C ASP A 159 1.14 -16.44 0.27
N GLU A 160 1.29 -16.00 1.52
CA GLU A 160 0.67 -16.60 2.71
C GLU A 160 -0.85 -16.59 2.62
N TYR A 161 -1.43 -15.43 2.33
CA TYR A 161 -2.89 -15.24 2.29
C TYR A 161 -3.50 -15.47 0.92
N ARG A 162 -2.70 -15.76 -0.10
CA ARG A 162 -3.15 -16.03 -1.48
C ARG A 162 -4.04 -14.91 -2.01
N MET A 163 -3.54 -13.69 -1.98
CA MET A 163 -4.25 -12.50 -2.43
C MET A 163 -3.28 -11.44 -2.94
N PRO A 164 -3.72 -10.48 -3.76
CA PRO A 164 -2.89 -9.35 -4.15
C PRO A 164 -2.51 -8.48 -2.94
N ALA A 165 -1.31 -7.88 -3.01
CA ALA A 165 -0.85 -6.85 -2.09
C ALA A 165 -0.44 -5.60 -2.87
N MET A 166 -0.69 -4.42 -2.30
CA MET A 166 -0.33 -3.13 -2.88
C MET A 166 0.62 -2.37 -1.97
N ILE A 167 1.69 -1.81 -2.55
CA ILE A 167 2.45 -0.73 -1.95
C ILE A 167 1.85 0.58 -2.47
N LEU A 168 1.26 1.35 -1.58
CA LEU A 168 0.65 2.64 -1.88
C LEU A 168 1.61 3.77 -1.46
N ALA A 169 2.50 4.11 -2.36
CA ALA A 169 3.45 5.22 -2.23
C ALA A 169 2.92 6.47 -2.94
N ASP A 170 3.69 7.53 -2.95
CA ASP A 170 3.39 8.75 -3.69
C ASP A 170 4.64 9.28 -4.42
N GLY A 171 4.44 10.25 -5.31
CA GLY A 171 5.52 10.79 -6.14
C GLY A 171 6.63 11.48 -5.33
N MET A 172 6.36 12.00 -4.12
CA MET A 172 7.39 12.56 -3.25
C MET A 172 8.35 11.46 -2.77
N LEU A 173 7.80 10.40 -2.20
CA LEU A 173 8.59 9.26 -1.70
C LEU A 173 9.31 8.54 -2.85
N GLY A 174 8.66 8.39 -4.01
CA GLY A 174 9.26 7.75 -5.18
C GLY A 174 10.51 8.47 -5.71
N GLN A 175 10.54 9.81 -5.62
CA GLN A 175 11.68 10.64 -6.08
C GLN A 175 12.69 10.95 -4.97
N MET A 176 12.33 10.76 -3.71
CA MET A 176 13.21 11.02 -2.57
C MET A 176 14.43 10.08 -2.60
N MET A 177 15.59 10.60 -2.23
CA MET A 177 16.82 9.80 -2.06
C MET A 177 17.16 9.70 -0.57
N GLU A 178 17.32 8.48 -0.10
CA GLU A 178 17.75 8.20 1.28
C GLU A 178 18.78 7.06 1.28
N PRO A 179 19.68 6.99 2.28
CA PRO A 179 20.52 5.83 2.49
C PRO A 179 19.69 4.66 3.01
N VAL A 180 19.73 3.53 2.28
CA VAL A 180 18.96 2.33 2.62
C VAL A 180 19.86 1.14 2.86
N GLU A 181 19.48 0.30 3.79
CA GLU A 181 20.07 -1.03 4.00
C GLU A 181 19.23 -2.05 3.23
N ILE A 182 19.85 -2.70 2.27
CA ILE A 182 19.19 -3.76 1.51
C ILE A 182 19.76 -5.08 2.03
N GLY A 183 18.97 -5.80 2.82
CA GLY A 183 19.34 -7.10 3.34
C GLY A 183 19.55 -8.15 2.24
N GLU A 184 20.28 -9.22 2.55
CA GLU A 184 20.23 -10.41 1.73
C GLU A 184 18.79 -10.91 1.74
N GLY A 185 18.13 -10.85 0.60
CA GLY A 185 16.71 -11.17 0.48
C GLY A 185 16.42 -12.61 0.91
N SER A 186 15.25 -12.83 1.46
CA SER A 186 14.75 -14.17 1.83
C SER A 186 14.64 -15.14 0.63
N GLY A 187 14.97 -14.68 -0.55
CA GLY A 187 14.99 -15.47 -1.80
C GLY A 187 13.62 -16.01 -2.23
N GLY A 188 12.56 -15.63 -1.54
CA GLY A 188 11.24 -16.23 -1.62
C GLY A 188 11.23 -17.64 -0.98
N SER A 189 10.14 -18.06 -0.40
CA SER A 189 9.98 -19.45 0.01
C SER A 189 10.05 -20.32 -1.25
N GLY A 190 11.21 -20.92 -1.53
CA GLY A 190 11.46 -21.79 -2.69
C GLY A 190 10.68 -23.11 -2.65
N GLY A 191 9.64 -23.18 -1.82
CA GLY A 191 8.75 -24.32 -1.76
C GLY A 191 7.89 -24.44 -3.02
N GLU A 192 7.66 -25.67 -3.47
CA GLU A 192 6.76 -25.96 -4.58
C GLU A 192 5.37 -25.39 -4.28
N LYS A 193 4.91 -24.46 -5.16
CA LYS A 193 3.56 -23.91 -5.06
C LYS A 193 2.58 -24.91 -5.65
N THR A 194 2.16 -25.88 -4.86
CA THR A 194 1.29 -26.99 -5.26
C THR A 194 -0.03 -26.54 -5.92
N ARG A 195 -0.44 -25.28 -5.70
CA ARG A 195 -1.62 -24.64 -6.31
C ARG A 195 -1.40 -24.15 -7.75
N ALA A 196 -0.16 -24.09 -8.20
CA ALA A 196 0.18 -23.46 -9.48
C ALA A 196 -0.34 -24.26 -10.68
N ALA A 197 -0.77 -23.55 -11.71
CA ALA A 197 -1.14 -24.12 -13.01
C ALA A 197 0.12 -24.32 -13.88
N CYS A 198 1.12 -25.04 -13.33
CA CYS A 198 2.35 -25.43 -14.03
C CYS A 198 2.39 -26.94 -14.23
N GLY A 199 3.35 -27.43 -15.04
CA GLY A 199 3.52 -28.85 -15.30
C GLY A 199 3.55 -29.69 -14.02
N HIS A 200 2.83 -30.81 -13.99
CA HIS A 200 2.73 -31.68 -12.82
C HIS A 200 3.37 -33.05 -13.06
N ASN A 201 3.82 -33.36 -14.27
CA ASN A 201 4.53 -34.58 -14.67
C ASN A 201 3.85 -35.88 -14.16
N GLY A 202 2.51 -35.89 -14.04
CA GLY A 202 1.74 -37.02 -13.51
C GLY A 202 1.77 -37.16 -11.99
N GLY A 203 2.53 -36.33 -11.26
CA GLY A 203 2.69 -36.44 -9.79
C GLY A 203 1.50 -35.93 -8.95
N ARG A 204 0.56 -35.21 -9.54
CA ARG A 204 -0.66 -34.68 -8.90
C ARG A 204 -1.79 -34.46 -9.89
N LYS A 205 -3.00 -34.19 -9.41
CA LYS A 205 -4.12 -33.74 -10.27
C LYS A 205 -3.83 -32.36 -10.85
N HIS A 206 -4.48 -32.06 -11.99
CA HIS A 206 -4.45 -30.71 -12.57
C HIS A 206 -5.00 -29.67 -11.59
N ASN A 207 -4.31 -28.54 -11.49
CA ASN A 207 -4.85 -27.38 -10.83
C ASN A 207 -5.64 -26.53 -11.86
N ILE A 208 -6.80 -26.10 -11.46
CA ILE A 208 -7.62 -25.16 -12.20
C ILE A 208 -7.55 -23.82 -11.49
N VAL A 209 -6.98 -22.82 -12.18
CA VAL A 209 -7.01 -21.43 -11.72
C VAL A 209 -8.14 -20.74 -12.47
N ASN A 210 -9.15 -20.31 -11.74
CA ASN A 210 -10.39 -19.81 -12.31
C ASN A 210 -11.06 -18.80 -11.39
N SER A 211 -11.71 -17.80 -11.95
CA SER A 211 -12.60 -16.85 -11.23
C SER A 211 -14.04 -16.87 -11.74
N LEU A 212 -14.35 -17.72 -12.73
CA LEU A 212 -15.70 -17.90 -13.26
C LEU A 212 -16.42 -19.04 -12.56
N TYR A 213 -17.51 -18.74 -11.90
CA TYR A 213 -18.39 -19.70 -11.22
C TYR A 213 -19.84 -19.47 -11.66
N LEU A 214 -20.39 -20.41 -12.44
CA LEU A 214 -21.74 -20.29 -13.00
C LEU A 214 -22.84 -20.66 -12.01
N GLN A 215 -22.51 -21.45 -10.99
CA GLN A 215 -23.45 -21.80 -9.91
C GLN A 215 -23.35 -20.77 -8.79
N ALA A 216 -24.45 -20.08 -8.49
CA ALA A 216 -24.49 -19.02 -7.48
C ALA A 216 -24.03 -19.50 -6.08
N ALA A 217 -24.43 -20.72 -5.70
CA ALA A 217 -24.06 -21.32 -4.42
C ALA A 217 -22.56 -21.57 -4.28
N ASP A 218 -21.88 -21.93 -5.37
CA ASP A 218 -20.41 -22.12 -5.37
C ASP A 218 -19.68 -20.77 -5.20
N LEU A 219 -20.13 -19.74 -5.91
CA LEU A 219 -19.56 -18.40 -5.78
C LEU A 219 -19.78 -17.85 -4.36
N GLU A 220 -20.99 -17.97 -3.82
CA GLU A 220 -21.28 -17.53 -2.44
C GLU A 220 -20.36 -18.22 -1.43
N ARG A 221 -20.22 -19.55 -1.51
CA ARG A 221 -19.32 -20.31 -0.62
C ARG A 221 -17.89 -19.78 -0.68
N LEU A 222 -17.34 -19.57 -1.87
CA LEU A 222 -15.98 -19.06 -2.06
C LEU A 222 -15.80 -17.62 -1.53
N VAL A 223 -16.79 -16.77 -1.71
CA VAL A 223 -16.77 -15.41 -1.13
C VAL A 223 -16.75 -15.49 0.40
N ARG A 224 -17.59 -16.33 1.02
CA ARG A 224 -17.61 -16.52 2.47
C ARG A 224 -16.29 -17.07 3.02
N GLU A 225 -15.69 -18.05 2.33
CA GLU A 225 -14.36 -18.58 2.68
C GLU A 225 -13.27 -17.49 2.60
N ARG A 226 -13.35 -16.63 1.59
CA ARG A 226 -12.43 -15.49 1.45
C ARG A 226 -12.60 -14.47 2.56
N PHE A 227 -13.84 -14.15 2.94
CA PHE A 227 -14.12 -13.23 4.05
C PHE A 227 -13.71 -13.80 5.41
N ALA A 228 -13.82 -15.11 5.62
CA ALA A 228 -13.26 -15.75 6.81
C ALA A 228 -11.73 -15.58 6.89
N ARG A 229 -11.02 -15.65 5.75
CA ARG A 229 -9.58 -15.36 5.67
C ARG A 229 -9.30 -13.88 5.93
N TYR A 230 -10.11 -12.96 5.39
CA TYR A 230 -9.99 -11.52 5.65
C TYR A 230 -10.14 -11.17 7.13
N ALA A 231 -11.05 -11.81 7.83
CA ALA A 231 -11.20 -11.62 9.27
C ALA A 231 -9.92 -11.98 10.05
N VAL A 232 -9.23 -13.06 9.66
CA VAL A 232 -7.93 -13.42 10.24
C VAL A 232 -6.86 -12.36 9.94
N ILE A 233 -6.87 -11.79 8.74
CA ILE A 233 -5.93 -10.74 8.34
C ILE A 233 -6.21 -9.45 9.12
N GLU A 234 -7.48 -9.07 9.29
CA GLU A 234 -7.87 -7.88 10.08
C GLU A 234 -7.48 -7.98 11.56
N GLU A 235 -7.35 -9.21 12.09
CA GLU A 235 -6.87 -9.44 13.45
C GLU A 235 -5.33 -9.40 13.55
N LYS A 236 -4.63 -9.99 12.58
CA LYS A 236 -3.18 -10.30 12.71
C LYS A 236 -2.25 -9.29 12.04
N GLU A 237 -2.69 -8.63 11.00
CA GLU A 237 -1.80 -7.86 10.12
C GLU A 237 -1.92 -6.33 10.20
N PRO A 238 -2.78 -5.71 11.04
CA PRO A 238 -2.77 -4.27 11.20
C PRO A 238 -1.42 -3.78 11.74
N MET A 239 -0.87 -2.74 11.10
CA MET A 239 0.40 -2.12 11.49
C MET A 239 0.23 -0.61 11.60
N SER A 240 0.76 -0.03 12.66
CA SER A 240 0.85 1.42 12.86
C SER A 240 2.08 1.81 13.65
N GLU A 241 2.47 3.06 13.53
CA GLU A 241 3.46 3.72 14.41
C GLU A 241 2.73 4.75 15.26
N SER A 242 2.97 4.73 16.57
CA SER A 242 2.52 5.76 17.51
C SER A 242 3.70 6.61 17.93
N TYR A 243 3.55 7.94 17.89
CA TYR A 243 4.57 8.90 18.29
C TYR A 243 3.98 9.91 19.26
N MET A 244 4.45 9.91 20.50
CA MET A 244 3.97 10.79 21.59
C MET A 244 2.46 10.71 21.84
N VAL A 245 1.87 9.51 21.79
CA VAL A 245 0.41 9.32 21.89
C VAL A 245 -0.04 9.10 23.32
N ASP A 246 0.77 8.52 24.20
CA ASP A 246 0.37 8.03 25.53
C ASP A 246 -0.29 9.08 26.43
N ASP A 247 0.10 10.35 26.31
CA ASP A 247 -0.46 11.50 27.05
C ASP A 247 -1.09 12.54 26.13
N ALA A 248 -1.36 12.19 24.87
CA ALA A 248 -1.83 13.13 23.87
C ALA A 248 -3.31 13.49 24.08
N GLU A 249 -3.61 14.78 24.18
CA GLU A 249 -4.97 15.30 24.17
C GLU A 249 -5.51 15.49 22.74
N TYR A 250 -4.61 15.68 21.77
CA TYR A 250 -4.92 15.89 20.37
C TYR A 250 -4.08 14.93 19.51
N VAL A 251 -4.73 14.06 18.77
CA VAL A 251 -4.06 13.02 18.00
C VAL A 251 -4.14 13.32 16.51
N VAL A 252 -3.00 13.52 15.87
CA VAL A 252 -2.91 13.63 14.42
C VAL A 252 -2.90 12.22 13.83
N VAL A 253 -3.63 12.00 12.76
CA VAL A 253 -3.60 10.75 11.98
C VAL A 253 -3.19 11.09 10.56
N ALA A 254 -2.10 10.48 10.09
CA ALA A 254 -1.56 10.69 8.75
C ALA A 254 -0.77 9.47 8.29
N TYR A 255 -0.70 9.20 6.98
CA TYR A 255 0.10 8.11 6.42
C TYR A 255 1.10 8.62 5.37
N GLY A 256 2.05 7.79 5.00
CA GLY A 256 2.99 8.08 3.91
C GLY A 256 3.75 9.40 4.10
N ALA A 257 3.86 10.20 3.05
CA ALA A 257 4.55 11.49 3.07
C ALA A 257 3.89 12.49 4.03
N SER A 258 2.55 12.50 4.13
CA SER A 258 1.83 13.38 5.07
C SER A 258 2.21 13.11 6.53
N ALA A 259 2.48 11.85 6.89
CA ALA A 259 2.91 11.50 8.24
C ALA A 259 4.30 12.05 8.58
N ARG A 260 5.21 12.12 7.61
CA ARG A 260 6.54 12.76 7.81
C ARG A 260 6.40 14.23 8.16
N VAL A 261 5.52 14.93 7.46
CA VAL A 261 5.21 16.35 7.71
C VAL A 261 4.54 16.52 9.08
N ALA A 262 3.54 15.71 9.37
CA ALA A 262 2.80 15.75 10.62
C ALA A 262 3.69 15.45 11.84
N LYS A 263 4.67 14.56 11.73
CA LYS A 263 5.61 14.24 12.80
C LYS A 263 6.44 15.46 13.23
N ALA A 264 6.86 16.30 12.28
CA ALA A 264 7.55 17.54 12.56
C ALA A 264 6.64 18.56 13.27
N ALA A 265 5.39 18.69 12.81
CA ALA A 265 4.41 19.59 13.40
C ALA A 265 4.02 19.17 14.84
N VAL A 266 3.85 17.86 15.08
CA VAL A 266 3.59 17.33 16.45
C VAL A 266 4.73 17.65 17.40
N ARG A 267 5.98 17.49 16.96
CA ARG A 267 7.14 17.85 17.79
C ARG A 267 7.12 19.34 18.15
N GLU A 268 6.90 20.20 17.18
CA GLU A 268 6.83 21.65 17.40
C GLU A 268 5.62 22.03 18.27
N ALA A 269 4.47 21.39 18.13
CA ALA A 269 3.32 21.59 19.02
C ALA A 269 3.66 21.23 20.46
N ARG A 270 4.40 20.14 20.71
CA ARG A 270 4.88 19.74 22.02
C ARG A 270 5.84 20.76 22.64
N GLU A 271 6.76 21.31 21.84
CA GLU A 271 7.67 22.39 22.29
C GLU A 271 6.88 23.66 22.71
N GLN A 272 5.68 23.86 22.16
CA GLN A 272 4.77 24.95 22.53
C GLN A 272 3.77 24.59 23.64
N GLY A 273 3.93 23.42 24.28
CA GLY A 273 3.10 22.97 25.41
C GLY A 273 1.77 22.31 25.02
N ILE A 274 1.52 22.06 23.74
CA ILE A 274 0.31 21.35 23.28
C ILE A 274 0.59 19.85 23.32
N LYS A 275 -0.23 19.10 24.05
CA LYS A 275 -0.13 17.64 24.13
C LYS A 275 -0.65 16.98 22.83
N ALA A 276 0.08 17.15 21.75
CA ALA A 276 -0.19 16.51 20.47
C ALA A 276 0.54 15.16 20.35
N GLY A 277 -0.06 14.19 19.66
CA GLY A 277 0.55 12.91 19.27
C GLY A 277 0.27 12.59 17.81
N LEU A 278 0.93 11.60 17.25
CA LEU A 278 0.72 11.12 15.89
C LEU A 278 0.50 9.61 15.89
N ILE A 279 -0.56 9.15 15.24
CA ILE A 279 -0.74 7.76 14.82
C ILE A 279 -0.58 7.71 13.31
N ARG A 280 0.33 6.87 12.87
CA ARG A 280 0.60 6.63 11.45
C ARG A 280 0.21 5.21 11.07
N PRO A 281 -0.90 5.01 10.34
CA PRO A 281 -1.17 3.74 9.70
C PRO A 281 -0.03 3.36 8.74
N ILE A 282 0.48 2.13 8.89
CA ILE A 282 1.43 1.50 7.96
C ILE A 282 0.66 0.58 7.02
N THR A 283 -0.32 -0.15 7.55
CA THR A 283 -1.34 -0.81 6.72
C THR A 283 -2.56 0.10 6.60
N LEU A 284 -3.07 0.23 5.37
CA LEU A 284 -4.32 0.95 5.11
C LEU A 284 -5.48 -0.04 4.94
N TRP A 285 -5.19 -1.24 4.49
CA TRP A 285 -6.02 -2.41 4.68
C TRP A 285 -5.12 -3.62 5.02
N PRO A 286 -5.35 -4.30 6.17
CA PRO A 286 -6.32 -3.96 7.22
C PRO A 286 -5.97 -2.66 7.96
N PHE A 287 -6.97 -1.86 8.27
CA PHE A 287 -6.77 -0.59 8.98
C PHE A 287 -6.48 -0.85 10.48
N PRO A 288 -5.51 -0.15 11.12
CA PRO A 288 -5.10 -0.39 12.51
C PRO A 288 -6.10 0.23 13.51
N LYS A 289 -7.33 -0.30 13.55
CA LYS A 289 -8.45 0.22 14.35
C LYS A 289 -8.13 0.28 15.85
N GLN A 290 -7.36 -0.70 16.37
CA GLN A 290 -7.07 -0.76 17.81
C GLN A 290 -6.25 0.44 18.27
N ALA A 291 -5.22 0.82 17.53
CA ALA A 291 -4.41 1.99 17.88
C ALA A 291 -5.24 3.30 17.95
N MET A 292 -6.27 3.42 17.11
CA MET A 292 -7.18 4.56 17.13
C MET A 292 -8.10 4.52 18.36
N ARG A 293 -8.62 3.33 18.72
CA ARG A 293 -9.48 3.12 19.89
C ARG A 293 -8.74 3.40 21.19
N ASP A 294 -7.53 2.88 21.34
CA ASP A 294 -6.71 3.09 22.52
C ASP A 294 -6.44 4.59 22.73
N ALA A 295 -6.12 5.30 21.66
CA ALA A 295 -5.94 6.77 21.74
C ALA A 295 -7.25 7.52 22.06
N ALA A 296 -8.39 7.06 21.55
CA ALA A 296 -9.69 7.68 21.79
C ALA A 296 -10.16 7.59 23.25
N GLU A 297 -9.60 6.69 24.06
CA GLU A 297 -9.91 6.61 25.48
C GLU A 297 -9.54 7.91 26.24
N HIS A 298 -8.46 8.57 25.84
CA HIS A 298 -7.94 9.76 26.54
C HIS A 298 -7.85 11.01 25.65
N ALA A 299 -7.80 10.88 24.33
CA ALA A 299 -7.77 12.02 23.43
C ALA A 299 -9.07 12.82 23.44
N LYS A 300 -8.98 14.13 23.32
CA LYS A 300 -10.11 15.06 23.21
C LYS A 300 -10.64 15.13 21.77
N ALA A 301 -9.73 15.12 20.79
CA ALA A 301 -10.06 15.20 19.37
C ALA A 301 -8.91 14.65 18.50
N PHE A 302 -9.28 14.34 17.24
CA PHE A 302 -8.36 13.87 16.20
C PHE A 302 -8.27 14.90 15.07
N LEU A 303 -7.10 14.96 14.41
CA LEU A 303 -6.86 15.72 13.18
C LEU A 303 -6.36 14.75 12.10
N CYS A 304 -7.15 14.51 11.07
CA CYS A 304 -6.72 13.72 9.92
C CYS A 304 -6.02 14.61 8.90
N VAL A 305 -4.79 14.25 8.49
CA VAL A 305 -3.98 15.02 7.55
C VAL A 305 -3.68 14.18 6.30
N GLU A 306 -4.11 14.65 5.14
CA GLU A 306 -4.01 13.91 3.88
C GLU A 306 -3.63 14.82 2.70
N MET A 307 -2.97 14.26 1.68
CA MET A 307 -2.85 14.89 0.36
C MET A 307 -4.05 14.51 -0.53
N SER A 308 -5.26 14.76 -0.02
CA SER A 308 -6.55 14.51 -0.65
C SER A 308 -7.62 15.45 -0.10
N MET A 309 -8.87 15.28 -0.52
CA MET A 309 -10.04 15.98 0.03
C MET A 309 -10.74 15.20 1.16
N GLY A 310 -10.03 14.25 1.76
CA GLY A 310 -10.51 13.43 2.88
C GLY A 310 -11.04 12.08 2.42
N GLN A 311 -10.24 11.05 2.61
CA GLN A 311 -10.59 9.67 2.31
C GLN A 311 -10.31 8.75 3.51
N MET A 312 -9.10 8.82 4.09
CA MET A 312 -8.75 8.05 5.29
C MET A 312 -9.55 8.49 6.53
N ILE A 313 -9.96 9.76 6.58
CA ILE A 313 -10.76 10.30 7.70
C ILE A 313 -12.02 9.47 7.99
N ASP A 314 -12.61 8.86 6.97
CA ASP A 314 -13.78 7.99 7.16
C ASP A 314 -13.42 6.74 7.99
N ASP A 315 -12.27 6.12 7.68
CA ASP A 315 -11.81 4.95 8.43
C ASP A 315 -11.36 5.31 9.85
N VAL A 316 -10.80 6.52 10.05
CA VAL A 316 -10.51 7.04 11.39
C VAL A 316 -11.81 7.19 12.20
N LYS A 317 -12.83 7.84 11.63
CA LYS A 317 -14.15 8.00 12.30
C LYS A 317 -14.79 6.67 12.64
N LEU A 318 -14.78 5.72 11.70
CA LEU A 318 -15.32 4.37 11.91
C LEU A 318 -14.51 3.58 12.94
N ALA A 319 -13.19 3.71 12.96
CA ALA A 319 -12.33 2.98 13.88
C ALA A 319 -12.62 3.34 15.35
N ILE A 320 -12.95 4.60 15.64
CA ILE A 320 -13.26 5.11 16.99
C ILE A 320 -14.77 5.16 17.27
N ASP A 321 -15.59 4.56 16.42
CA ASP A 321 -17.06 4.57 16.54
C ASP A 321 -17.64 6.00 16.67
N CYS A 322 -17.02 6.99 16.02
CA CYS A 322 -17.35 8.42 16.09
C CYS A 322 -17.37 8.97 17.53
N SER A 323 -16.66 8.36 18.48
CA SER A 323 -16.70 8.71 19.92
C SER A 323 -15.99 10.03 20.24
N ARG A 324 -15.20 10.56 19.33
CA ARG A 324 -14.47 11.83 19.46
C ARG A 324 -14.63 12.66 18.19
N PRO A 325 -14.53 14.01 18.28
CA PRO A 325 -14.42 14.85 17.09
C PRO A 325 -13.21 14.46 16.24
N VAL A 326 -13.41 14.40 14.92
CA VAL A 326 -12.33 14.18 13.93
C VAL A 326 -12.39 15.32 12.93
N GLU A 327 -11.42 16.23 13.04
CA GLU A 327 -11.22 17.33 12.12
C GLU A 327 -10.34 16.92 10.93
N PHE A 328 -10.40 17.69 9.88
CA PHE A 328 -9.70 17.40 8.64
C PHE A 328 -8.83 18.57 8.17
N PHE A 329 -7.61 18.26 7.78
CA PHE A 329 -6.77 19.16 7.02
C PHE A 329 -6.19 18.44 5.80
N GLY A 330 -6.41 18.98 4.61
CA GLY A 330 -5.93 18.38 3.36
C GLY A 330 -5.38 19.40 2.37
N ARG A 331 -4.46 18.92 1.55
CA ARG A 331 -3.97 19.61 0.35
C ARG A 331 -4.22 18.72 -0.85
N THR A 332 -4.38 19.30 -2.01
CA THR A 332 -4.70 18.55 -3.24
C THR A 332 -4.02 19.19 -4.44
N GLY A 333 -4.17 18.61 -5.64
CA GLY A 333 -3.58 19.12 -6.88
C GLY A 333 -2.04 19.04 -6.92
N GLY A 334 -1.42 18.23 -6.07
CA GLY A 334 0.04 18.08 -6.01
C GLY A 334 0.74 19.00 -4.99
N ILE A 335 -0.03 19.75 -4.21
CA ILE A 335 0.52 20.57 -3.13
C ILE A 335 0.72 19.68 -1.89
N ILE A 336 1.93 19.71 -1.35
CA ILE A 336 2.30 18.97 -0.14
C ILE A 336 2.02 19.87 1.08
N PRO A 337 1.37 19.34 2.15
CA PRO A 337 1.24 20.07 3.40
C PRO A 337 2.61 20.47 3.95
N THR A 338 2.68 21.61 4.64
CA THR A 338 3.88 22.02 5.38
C THR A 338 3.71 21.75 6.87
N PRO A 339 4.82 21.58 7.64
CA PRO A 339 4.73 21.44 9.08
C PRO A 339 4.02 22.64 9.75
N ALA A 340 4.24 23.85 9.25
CA ALA A 340 3.60 25.06 9.78
C ALA A 340 2.07 25.04 9.59
N GLU A 341 1.58 24.62 8.44
CA GLU A 341 0.13 24.49 8.18
C GLU A 341 -0.51 23.43 9.10
N VAL A 342 0.16 22.29 9.26
CA VAL A 342 -0.34 21.22 10.16
C VAL A 342 -0.34 21.70 11.60
N LEU A 343 0.72 22.40 12.06
CA LEU A 343 0.81 23.00 13.40
C LEU A 343 -0.31 24.01 13.64
N GLU A 344 -0.63 24.86 12.67
CA GLU A 344 -1.72 25.82 12.77
C GLU A 344 -3.07 25.10 13.01
N ASN A 345 -3.32 23.99 12.27
CA ASN A 345 -4.52 23.19 12.47
C ASN A 345 -4.54 22.46 13.84
N ILE A 346 -3.40 21.98 14.34
CA ILE A 346 -3.28 21.46 15.71
C ILE A 346 -3.63 22.54 16.73
N LYS A 347 -3.16 23.79 16.56
CA LYS A 347 -3.48 24.92 17.44
C LYS A 347 -4.97 25.27 17.43
N LYS A 348 -5.59 25.31 16.25
CA LYS A 348 -7.06 25.52 16.11
C LYS A 348 -7.82 24.44 16.86
N LEU A 349 -7.42 23.17 16.70
CA LEU A 349 -8.03 22.04 17.40
C LEU A 349 -7.87 22.18 18.94
N ALA A 350 -6.72 22.65 19.42
CA ALA A 350 -6.43 22.81 20.85
C ALA A 350 -7.04 24.08 21.45
N GLY A 351 -7.14 25.17 20.69
CA GLY A 351 -7.64 26.46 21.16
C GLY A 351 -9.17 26.63 21.11
N GLY A 352 -9.87 25.74 20.40
CA GLY A 352 -11.33 25.82 20.28
C GLY A 352 -11.83 27.07 19.55
N GLU A 353 -11.00 27.74 18.75
CA GLU A 353 -11.50 28.81 17.88
C GLU A 353 -12.33 28.22 16.73
N LYS A 354 -13.57 28.67 16.72
CA LYS A 354 -14.56 28.39 15.66
C LYS A 354 -14.28 29.19 14.40
#